data_7ed94c50ac2019a074f57abac0bff8ff
#
_entry.id   7ed94c50ac2019a074f57abac0bff8ff
#
_cell.length_a   1.000
_cell.length_b   1.000
_cell.length_c   1.000
_cell.angle_alpha   90.00
_cell.angle_beta   90.00
_cell.angle_gamma   90.00
#
_symmetry.space_group_name_H-M   'P 1'
#
loop_
_entity.id
_entity.type
_entity.pdbx_description
1 polymer ?
#
loop_
_entity_poly.entity_id
_entity_poly.type
_entity_poly.pdbx_seq_one_letter_code
_entity_poly.pdbx_strand_id
1 'polypeptide(L)'
;NNTIHMIQKAVFRIINSLFIALLRNFRSFVLNSFKNFYSMEKLTIQEEEAMIYIWELGSCFVKDIVAKYSQPAPPYTTVASIVKNLERKQYVTAARVGNTYQYTPAIRESEYKRTFMSGFVRNYFENSYKEMVSFFAKEQKISTNDLKDIINMIERGKE
;
A
#
# COMPACT_ATOMS: atom_id res chain seq x y z
N ASN A 1 -36.92 -39.52 15.70
CA ASN A 1 -35.73 -39.40 14.82
C ASN A 1 -35.86 -38.42 13.66
N ASN A 2 -37.07 -38.11 13.18
CA ASN A 2 -37.27 -37.20 12.04
C ASN A 2 -36.99 -35.71 12.40
N THR A 3 -37.33 -35.31 13.62
CA THR A 3 -37.21 -33.90 14.08
C THR A 3 -35.74 -33.48 14.22
N ILE A 4 -34.88 -34.36 14.72
CA ILE A 4 -33.44 -34.08 14.87
C ILE A 4 -32.79 -33.91 13.50
N HIS A 5 -33.16 -34.74 12.51
CA HIS A 5 -32.64 -34.66 11.14
C HIS A 5 -33.10 -33.38 10.41
N MET A 6 -34.31 -32.91 10.67
CA MET A 6 -34.81 -31.64 10.14
C MET A 6 -34.05 -30.44 10.73
N ILE A 7 -33.79 -30.47 12.04
CA ILE A 7 -33.04 -29.42 12.73
C ILE A 7 -31.59 -29.37 12.20
N GLN A 8 -30.94 -30.51 12.03
CA GLN A 8 -29.58 -30.57 11.48
C GLN A 8 -29.49 -30.00 10.05
N LYS A 9 -30.47 -30.33 9.21
CA LYS A 9 -30.55 -29.76 7.83
C LYS A 9 -30.80 -28.25 7.84
N ALA A 10 -31.64 -27.76 8.75
CA ALA A 10 -31.91 -26.33 8.87
C ALA A 10 -30.66 -25.56 9.36
N VAL A 11 -29.98 -26.07 10.38
CA VAL A 11 -28.73 -25.50 10.91
C VAL A 11 -27.64 -25.50 9.83
N PHE A 12 -27.47 -26.58 9.10
CA PHE A 12 -26.49 -26.67 8.02
C PHE A 12 -26.77 -25.67 6.87
N ARG A 13 -28.04 -25.46 6.52
CA ARG A 13 -28.45 -24.44 5.53
C ARG A 13 -28.14 -23.01 6.01
N ILE A 14 -28.41 -22.72 7.27
CA ILE A 14 -28.14 -21.40 7.87
C ILE A 14 -26.62 -21.13 7.89
N ILE A 15 -25.82 -22.12 8.35
CA ILE A 15 -24.34 -22.00 8.37
C ILE A 15 -23.78 -21.79 6.97
N ASN A 16 -24.23 -22.56 5.98
CA ASN A 16 -23.80 -22.39 4.59
C ASN A 16 -24.22 -21.02 4.02
N SER A 17 -25.44 -20.57 4.31
CA SER A 17 -25.92 -19.25 3.85
C SER A 17 -25.08 -18.11 4.46
N LEU A 18 -24.78 -18.18 5.76
CA LEU A 18 -23.90 -17.21 6.44
C LEU A 18 -22.47 -17.26 5.92
N PHE A 19 -21.93 -18.45 5.65
CA PHE A 19 -20.59 -18.62 5.10
C PHE A 19 -20.48 -18.08 3.68
N ILE A 20 -21.47 -18.32 2.82
CA ILE A 20 -21.52 -17.76 1.47
C ILE A 20 -21.69 -16.23 1.50
N ALA A 21 -22.50 -15.70 2.42
CA ALA A 21 -22.65 -14.25 2.60
C ALA A 21 -21.32 -13.60 3.10
N LEU A 22 -20.64 -14.26 4.02
CA LEU A 22 -19.32 -13.83 4.52
C LEU A 22 -18.26 -13.82 3.41
N LEU A 23 -18.20 -14.89 2.61
CA LEU A 23 -17.28 -14.98 1.45
C LEU A 23 -17.60 -13.94 0.39
N ARG A 24 -18.87 -13.67 0.12
CA ARG A 24 -19.28 -12.64 -0.85
C ARG A 24 -18.93 -11.25 -0.36
N ASN A 25 -19.14 -10.93 0.92
CA ASN A 25 -18.76 -9.66 1.52
C ASN A 25 -17.23 -9.50 1.58
N PHE A 26 -16.50 -10.57 1.92
CA PHE A 26 -15.04 -10.59 1.91
C PHE A 26 -14.48 -10.39 0.50
N ARG A 27 -15.03 -11.07 -0.50
CA ARG A 27 -14.66 -10.89 -1.91
C ARG A 27 -14.96 -9.47 -2.40
N SER A 28 -16.11 -8.91 -2.04
CA SER A 28 -16.47 -7.53 -2.37
C SER A 28 -15.58 -6.52 -1.67
N PHE A 29 -15.25 -6.75 -0.39
CA PHE A 29 -14.30 -5.94 0.37
C PHE A 29 -12.91 -5.97 -0.25
N VAL A 30 -12.40 -7.16 -0.57
CA VAL A 30 -11.09 -7.34 -1.22
C VAL A 30 -11.08 -6.69 -2.61
N LEU A 31 -12.11 -6.92 -3.43
CA LEU A 31 -12.20 -6.32 -4.77
C LEU A 31 -12.34 -4.79 -4.71
N ASN A 32 -13.07 -4.23 -3.74
CA ASN A 32 -13.17 -2.80 -3.56
C ASN A 32 -11.86 -2.20 -3.03
N SER A 33 -11.15 -2.89 -2.13
CA SER A 33 -9.82 -2.48 -1.68
C SER A 33 -8.82 -2.47 -2.84
N PHE A 34 -8.83 -3.51 -3.69
CA PHE A 34 -8.01 -3.53 -4.91
C PHE A 34 -8.43 -2.46 -5.92
N LYS A 35 -9.73 -2.24 -6.13
CA LYS A 35 -10.23 -1.22 -7.06
C LYS A 35 -9.87 0.20 -6.61
N ASN A 36 -9.99 0.50 -5.32
CA ASN A 36 -9.56 1.77 -4.73
C ASN A 36 -8.05 1.97 -4.86
N PHE A 37 -7.27 0.90 -4.69
CA PHE A 37 -5.82 0.96 -4.79
C PHE A 37 -5.32 1.25 -6.23
N TYR A 38 -5.96 0.65 -7.25
CA TYR A 38 -5.65 0.94 -8.66
C TYR A 38 -6.19 2.29 -9.16
N SER A 39 -7.10 2.91 -8.41
CA SER A 39 -7.75 4.19 -8.71
C SER A 39 -7.17 5.35 -7.91
N MET A 40 -6.14 5.12 -7.08
CA MET A 40 -5.59 6.18 -6.24
C MET A 40 -4.94 7.29 -7.05
N GLU A 41 -5.28 8.51 -6.69
CA GLU A 41 -4.70 9.71 -7.28
C GLU A 41 -3.18 9.73 -7.06
N LYS A 42 -2.40 9.98 -8.12
CA LYS A 42 -0.94 10.02 -8.03
C LYS A 42 -0.46 11.08 -7.04
N LEU A 43 0.55 10.74 -6.25
CA LEU A 43 1.22 11.69 -5.37
C LEU A 43 2.08 12.68 -6.16
N THR A 44 2.10 13.92 -5.72
CA THR A 44 3.12 14.89 -6.11
C THR A 44 4.43 14.58 -5.39
N ILE A 45 5.55 15.14 -5.86
CA ILE A 45 6.87 14.95 -5.23
C ILE A 45 6.84 15.33 -3.74
N GLN A 46 6.20 16.44 -3.38
CA GLN A 46 6.09 16.89 -1.99
C GLN A 46 5.20 15.97 -1.13
N GLU A 47 4.12 15.45 -1.70
CA GLU A 47 3.26 14.47 -1.02
C GLU A 47 3.98 13.13 -0.83
N GLU A 48 4.78 12.72 -1.81
CA GLU A 48 5.57 11.48 -1.73
C GLU A 48 6.66 11.60 -0.66
N GLU A 49 7.37 12.73 -0.59
CA GLU A 49 8.35 13.01 0.45
C GLU A 49 7.72 12.98 1.86
N ALA A 50 6.59 13.67 2.04
CA ALA A 50 5.86 13.63 3.31
C ALA A 50 5.39 12.21 3.66
N MET A 51 4.97 11.42 2.67
CA MET A 51 4.51 10.06 2.87
C MET A 51 5.65 9.12 3.31
N ILE A 52 6.88 9.31 2.80
CA ILE A 52 8.08 8.58 3.25
C ILE A 52 8.28 8.79 4.75
N TYR A 53 8.22 10.03 5.24
CA TYR A 53 8.35 10.33 6.67
C TYR A 53 7.21 9.74 7.50
N ILE A 54 5.97 9.76 6.97
CA ILE A 54 4.82 9.16 7.64
C ILE A 54 4.97 7.64 7.76
N TRP A 55 5.45 6.95 6.73
CA TRP A 55 5.74 5.50 6.82
C TRP A 55 6.81 5.18 7.85
N GLU A 56 7.88 5.98 7.90
CA GLU A 56 8.95 5.82 8.88
C GLU A 56 8.46 6.03 10.33
N LEU A 57 7.65 7.06 10.55
CA LEU A 57 7.12 7.43 11.87
C LEU A 57 5.95 6.54 12.33
N GLY A 58 5.21 5.95 11.39
CA GLY A 58 3.94 5.30 11.67
C GLY A 58 2.86 6.31 12.03
N SER A 59 2.21 6.19 13.19
CA SER A 59 1.24 7.18 13.66
C SER A 59 1.94 8.43 14.20
N CYS A 60 1.69 9.59 13.58
CA CYS A 60 2.43 10.82 13.84
C CYS A 60 1.53 12.06 13.77
N PHE A 61 2.04 13.18 14.28
CA PHE A 61 1.45 14.51 14.15
C PHE A 61 2.20 15.31 13.08
N VAL A 62 1.59 16.37 12.55
CA VAL A 62 2.24 17.24 11.56
C VAL A 62 3.60 17.78 12.05
N LYS A 63 3.73 18.11 13.34
CA LYS A 63 4.99 18.57 13.93
C LYS A 63 6.13 17.54 13.81
N ASP A 64 5.77 16.25 13.93
CA ASP A 64 6.76 15.17 13.87
C ASP A 64 7.26 15.00 12.42
N ILE A 65 6.36 15.19 11.45
CA ILE A 65 6.71 15.20 10.02
C ILE A 65 7.61 16.39 9.69
N VAL A 66 7.28 17.61 10.16
CA VAL A 66 8.11 18.81 9.98
C VAL A 66 9.53 18.59 10.51
N ALA A 67 9.67 17.90 11.64
CA ALA A 67 10.97 17.62 12.26
C ALA A 67 11.87 16.67 11.43
N LYS A 68 11.30 15.94 10.47
CA LYS A 68 12.04 15.05 9.55
C LYS A 68 12.65 15.77 8.35
N TYR A 69 12.13 16.94 7.98
CA TYR A 69 12.69 17.69 6.86
C TYR A 69 14.07 18.25 7.16
N SER A 70 14.94 18.26 6.14
CA SER A 70 16.21 18.94 6.20
C SER A 70 16.03 20.45 6.37
N GLN A 71 16.97 21.12 7.04
CA GLN A 71 16.91 22.57 7.22
C GLN A 71 17.37 23.32 5.94
N PRO A 72 16.65 24.35 5.52
CA PRO A 72 15.43 24.93 6.14
C PRO A 72 14.19 24.08 5.87
N ALA A 73 13.51 23.66 6.94
CA ALA A 73 12.28 22.88 6.82
C ALA A 73 11.11 23.73 6.26
N PRO A 74 10.15 23.11 5.54
CA PRO A 74 8.94 23.81 5.10
C PRO A 74 8.13 24.32 6.31
N PRO A 75 7.40 25.44 6.16
CA PRO A 75 6.50 25.94 7.21
C PRO A 75 5.48 24.86 7.63
N TYR A 76 5.13 24.85 8.91
CA TYR A 76 4.12 23.94 9.46
C TYR A 76 2.82 23.93 8.66
N THR A 77 2.33 25.10 8.24
CA THR A 77 1.10 25.24 7.44
C THR A 77 1.19 24.57 6.08
N THR A 78 2.37 24.60 5.45
CA THR A 78 2.63 23.90 4.19
C THR A 78 2.56 22.40 4.37
N VAL A 79 3.25 21.86 5.38
CA VAL A 79 3.22 20.41 5.67
C VAL A 79 1.82 19.96 6.08
N ALA A 80 1.10 20.77 6.87
CA ALA A 80 -0.28 20.49 7.22
C ALA A 80 -1.20 20.40 5.99
N SER A 81 -1.01 21.26 5.01
CA SER A 81 -1.76 21.22 3.74
C SER A 81 -1.43 19.98 2.91
N ILE A 82 -0.15 19.59 2.85
CA ILE A 82 0.29 18.36 2.18
C ILE A 82 -0.37 17.14 2.83
N VAL A 83 -0.35 17.04 4.16
CA VAL A 83 -0.95 15.93 4.90
C VAL A 83 -2.47 15.88 4.72
N LYS A 84 -3.15 17.03 4.64
CA LYS A 84 -4.58 17.10 4.30
C LYS A 84 -4.87 16.59 2.89
N ASN A 85 -4.00 16.86 1.92
CA ASN A 85 -4.12 16.29 0.59
C ASN A 85 -3.92 14.77 0.59
N LEU A 86 -2.95 14.27 1.37
CA LEU A 86 -2.75 12.83 1.56
C LEU A 86 -3.99 12.14 2.17
N GLU A 87 -4.64 12.79 3.16
CA GLU A 87 -5.90 12.31 3.74
C GLU A 87 -7.02 12.28 2.68
N ARG A 88 -7.20 13.36 1.91
CA ARG A 88 -8.16 13.43 0.80
C ARG A 88 -7.92 12.33 -0.24
N LYS A 89 -6.67 12.06 -0.56
CA LYS A 89 -6.24 11.01 -1.50
C LYS A 89 -6.27 9.60 -0.88
N GLN A 90 -6.66 9.46 0.40
CA GLN A 90 -6.77 8.20 1.13
C GLN A 90 -5.44 7.46 1.38
N TYR A 91 -4.33 8.17 1.37
CA TYR A 91 -3.02 7.62 1.73
C TYR A 91 -2.80 7.55 3.24
N VAL A 92 -3.45 8.42 3.98
CA VAL A 92 -3.44 8.44 5.45
C VAL A 92 -4.85 8.55 6.00
N THR A 93 -5.04 8.08 7.22
CA THR A 93 -6.23 8.32 8.03
C THR A 93 -5.91 9.30 9.15
N ALA A 94 -6.87 10.13 9.54
CA ALA A 94 -6.74 11.09 10.63
C ALA A 94 -7.63 10.71 11.80
N ALA A 95 -7.08 10.69 13.00
CA ALA A 95 -7.82 10.54 14.25
C ALA A 95 -7.62 11.77 15.13
N ARG A 96 -8.70 12.29 15.73
CA ARG A 96 -8.61 13.44 16.64
C ARG A 96 -8.00 13.01 17.96
N VAL A 97 -6.94 13.69 18.39
CA VAL A 97 -6.27 13.49 19.67
C VAL A 97 -6.18 14.84 20.38
N GLY A 98 -7.04 15.06 21.35
CA GLY A 98 -7.18 16.38 22.00
C GLY A 98 -7.60 17.48 21.01
N ASN A 99 -6.78 18.50 20.88
CA ASN A 99 -7.02 19.64 19.97
C ASN A 99 -6.29 19.51 18.62
N THR A 100 -5.71 18.35 18.31
CA THR A 100 -4.96 18.11 17.09
C THR A 100 -5.38 16.79 16.42
N TYR A 101 -4.80 16.50 15.25
CA TYR A 101 -5.01 15.26 14.53
C TYR A 101 -3.73 14.44 14.48
N GLN A 102 -3.86 13.14 14.77
CA GLN A 102 -2.84 12.15 14.54
C GLN A 102 -3.12 11.45 13.22
N TYR A 103 -2.10 11.31 12.39
CA TYR A 103 -2.18 10.69 11.07
C TYR A 103 -1.49 9.33 11.09
N THR A 104 -2.12 8.36 10.45
CA THR A 104 -1.61 6.98 10.33
C THR A 104 -1.63 6.56 8.87
N PRO A 105 -0.59 5.88 8.35
CA PRO A 105 -0.60 5.36 6.98
C PRO A 105 -1.80 4.43 6.75
N ALA A 106 -2.60 4.70 5.73
CA ALA A 106 -3.69 3.82 5.27
C ALA A 106 -3.19 2.74 4.31
N ILE A 107 -2.01 2.95 3.72
CA ILE A 107 -1.37 2.08 2.75
C ILE A 107 0.05 1.79 3.22
N ARG A 108 0.48 0.54 3.11
CA ARG A 108 1.86 0.15 3.41
C ARG A 108 2.82 0.65 2.34
N GLU A 109 4.01 1.03 2.77
CA GLU A 109 5.09 1.45 1.85
C GLU A 109 5.38 0.39 0.78
N SER A 110 5.42 -0.89 1.17
CA SER A 110 5.65 -2.01 0.25
C SER A 110 4.55 -2.15 -0.82
N GLU A 111 3.30 -1.86 -0.48
CA GLU A 111 2.17 -1.88 -1.40
C GLU A 111 2.25 -0.71 -2.38
N TYR A 112 2.59 0.49 -1.89
CA TYR A 112 2.83 1.66 -2.73
C TYR A 112 3.97 1.41 -3.72
N LYS A 113 5.14 0.96 -3.25
CA LYS A 113 6.29 0.62 -4.09
C LYS A 113 5.94 -0.40 -5.18
N ARG A 114 5.21 -1.45 -4.82
CA ARG A 114 4.78 -2.49 -5.78
C ARG A 114 3.92 -1.90 -6.89
N THR A 115 2.93 -1.08 -6.54
CA THR A 115 2.02 -0.48 -7.53
C THR A 115 2.74 0.54 -8.39
N PHE A 116 3.56 1.40 -7.78
CA PHE A 116 4.37 2.37 -8.51
C PHE A 116 5.28 1.68 -9.54
N MET A 117 6.04 0.67 -9.11
CA MET A 117 6.95 -0.07 -9.98
C MET A 117 6.23 -0.83 -11.09
N SER A 118 5.08 -1.44 -10.78
CA SER A 118 4.28 -2.11 -11.81
C SER A 118 3.79 -1.13 -12.88
N GLY A 119 3.34 0.05 -12.47
CA GLY A 119 2.95 1.13 -13.38
C GLY A 119 4.13 1.64 -14.21
N PHE A 120 5.27 1.83 -13.58
CA PHE A 120 6.50 2.27 -14.23
C PHE A 120 6.96 1.27 -15.30
N VAL A 121 7.05 -0.01 -14.96
CA VAL A 121 7.46 -1.07 -15.91
C VAL A 121 6.48 -1.17 -17.08
N ARG A 122 5.19 -1.07 -16.81
CA ARG A 122 4.17 -1.09 -17.88
C ARG A 122 4.30 0.10 -18.83
N ASN A 123 4.53 1.29 -18.30
CA ASN A 123 4.52 2.52 -19.10
C ASN A 123 5.81 2.75 -19.87
N TYR A 124 6.96 2.29 -19.36
CA TYR A 124 8.28 2.59 -19.93
C TYR A 124 9.01 1.37 -20.48
N PHE A 125 8.59 0.14 -20.13
CA PHE A 125 9.26 -1.09 -20.52
C PHE A 125 8.27 -2.15 -21.06
N GLU A 126 7.13 -1.73 -21.59
CA GLU A 126 6.13 -2.61 -22.23
C GLU A 126 5.75 -3.81 -21.34
N ASN A 127 5.68 -3.59 -20.03
CA ASN A 127 5.45 -4.61 -19.01
C ASN A 127 6.55 -5.68 -18.90
N SER A 128 7.74 -5.42 -19.41
CA SER A 128 8.90 -6.32 -19.38
C SER A 128 9.88 -5.95 -18.27
N TYR A 129 9.87 -6.69 -17.17
CA TYR A 129 10.87 -6.55 -16.10
C TYR A 129 12.28 -6.90 -16.58
N LYS A 130 12.40 -7.82 -17.55
CA LYS A 130 13.67 -8.17 -18.18
C LYS A 130 14.28 -6.96 -18.90
N GLU A 131 13.48 -6.22 -19.67
CA GLU A 131 13.95 -5.01 -20.36
C GLU A 131 14.38 -3.93 -19.36
N MET A 132 13.62 -3.74 -18.27
CA MET A 132 14.01 -2.81 -17.21
C MET A 132 15.37 -3.18 -16.59
N VAL A 133 15.58 -4.44 -16.20
CA VAL A 133 16.86 -4.90 -15.64
C VAL A 133 17.98 -4.77 -16.66
N SER A 134 17.73 -5.12 -17.93
CA SER A 134 18.71 -4.98 -19.03
C SER A 134 19.11 -3.53 -19.28
N PHE A 135 18.16 -2.59 -19.18
CA PHE A 135 18.42 -1.16 -19.28
C PHE A 135 19.40 -0.71 -18.17
N PHE A 136 19.11 -1.01 -16.91
CA PHE A 136 19.98 -0.62 -15.81
C PHE A 136 21.34 -1.31 -15.82
N ALA A 137 21.43 -2.54 -16.35
CA ALA A 137 22.70 -3.23 -16.54
C ALA A 137 23.56 -2.54 -17.64
N LYS A 138 22.96 -2.13 -18.77
CA LYS A 138 23.63 -1.36 -19.83
C LYS A 138 24.11 0.01 -19.34
N GLU A 139 23.31 0.66 -18.49
CA GLU A 139 23.65 1.94 -17.84
C GLU A 139 24.67 1.78 -16.69
N GLN A 140 25.20 0.58 -16.48
CA GLN A 140 26.17 0.25 -15.41
C GLN A 140 25.67 0.61 -14.00
N LYS A 141 24.35 0.61 -13.80
CA LYS A 141 23.70 0.83 -12.50
C LYS A 141 23.52 -0.46 -11.70
N ILE A 142 23.67 -1.60 -12.34
CA ILE A 142 23.63 -2.95 -11.75
C ILE A 142 24.95 -3.62 -12.10
N SER A 143 25.73 -4.01 -11.10
CA SER A 143 26.98 -4.73 -11.28
C SER A 143 26.77 -6.22 -11.56
N THR A 144 27.82 -6.89 -12.04
CA THR A 144 27.79 -8.36 -12.20
C THR A 144 27.56 -9.09 -10.88
N ASN A 145 28.04 -8.54 -9.76
CA ASN A 145 27.83 -9.13 -8.44
C ASN A 145 26.38 -8.97 -8.00
N ASP A 146 25.76 -7.78 -8.18
CA ASP A 146 24.34 -7.57 -7.89
C ASP A 146 23.44 -8.55 -8.67
N LEU A 147 23.77 -8.80 -9.95
CA LEU A 147 23.03 -9.77 -10.76
C LEU A 147 23.17 -11.20 -10.22
N LYS A 148 24.36 -11.61 -9.76
CA LYS A 148 24.57 -12.92 -9.13
C LYS A 148 23.76 -13.03 -7.83
N ASP A 149 23.72 -11.99 -7.01
CA ASP A 149 22.95 -11.97 -5.78
C ASP A 149 21.45 -12.07 -6.05
N ILE A 150 20.96 -11.38 -7.07
CA ILE A 150 19.55 -11.48 -7.52
C ILE A 150 19.24 -12.92 -7.97
N ILE A 151 20.12 -13.56 -8.76
CA ILE A 151 19.95 -14.94 -9.20
C ILE A 151 19.87 -15.88 -7.98
N ASN A 152 20.81 -15.77 -7.04
CA ASN A 152 20.83 -16.58 -5.84
C ASN A 152 19.55 -16.38 -5.00
N MET A 153 19.02 -15.17 -4.92
CA MET A 153 17.77 -14.86 -4.22
C MET A 153 16.56 -15.52 -4.90
N ILE A 154 16.51 -15.52 -6.23
CA ILE A 154 15.43 -16.18 -6.99
C ILE A 154 15.48 -17.70 -6.82
N GLU A 155 16.67 -18.30 -6.80
CA GLU A 155 16.86 -19.73 -6.63
C GLU A 155 16.44 -20.20 -5.24
N ARG A 156 16.82 -19.46 -4.19
CA ARG A 156 16.40 -19.75 -2.79
C ARG A 156 14.89 -19.56 -2.55
N GLY A 157 14.24 -18.65 -3.26
CA GLY A 157 12.80 -18.42 -3.15
C GLY A 157 11.93 -19.47 -3.86
N LYS A 158 12.55 -20.48 -4.49
CA LYS A 158 11.87 -21.63 -5.12
C LYS A 158 11.86 -22.89 -4.26
N GLU A 159 12.57 -22.89 -3.12
CA GLU A 159 12.54 -23.95 -2.11
C GLU A 159 11.42 -23.68 -1.08
#